data_c8e6038b8549255d58389b368550fb85
#
_entry.id   c8e6038b8549255d58389b368550fb85
#
_cell.length_a   1.000
_cell.length_b   1.000
_cell.length_c   1.000
_cell.angle_alpha   90.00
_cell.angle_beta   90.00
_cell.angle_gamma   90.00
#
_symmetry.space_group_name_H-M   'P 1'
#
loop_
_entity.id
_entity.type
_entity.pdbx_description
1 polymer ?
#
loop_
_entity_poly.entity_id
_entity_poly.type
_entity_poly.pdbx_seq_one_letter_code
_entity_poly.pdbx_strand_id
1 'polypeptide(L)'
;MCIHFEDILKIQMELITLRFNYFMTRLLVIGDVHGCLIELENLLRKLRYRVEQDRLVFVGDLLNKGPSGAETLSFVNDLKDDGGEVIYVRGNHDEKYLQFYNQFSNRLRKEEKPPRRLCQVWLGPDGHKTINKLKSRDWRLLLSTPLSFQTGNITVLHGGLSSKIHCKPKHLLDSKSFSSKRRAEIKSLMYIRHLRKDGTVPNQNETKGLVPWQDLYDGRFGWVVYGHQPTSCVFHKGKTIGIDTACCYGNRLTALVQEPDSQIYWESVSAKSYYANCSPPKRLRNGATAF
;
A
#
# COMPACT_ATOMS: atom_id res chain seq x y z
N MET A 1 -36.42 16.14 24.29
CA MET A 1 -36.76 15.41 23.05
C MET A 1 -36.49 13.93 23.35
N CYS A 2 -37.57 13.15 23.60
CA CYS A 2 -37.41 11.74 23.93
C CYS A 2 -37.19 10.95 22.65
N ILE A 3 -36.13 10.18 22.61
CA ILE A 3 -35.89 9.22 21.52
C ILE A 3 -36.91 8.09 21.70
N HIS A 4 -37.71 7.79 20.68
CA HIS A 4 -38.71 6.71 20.75
C HIS A 4 -38.01 5.35 20.82
N PHE A 5 -38.65 4.40 21.55
CA PHE A 5 -38.09 3.04 21.71
C PHE A 5 -37.83 2.33 20.36
N GLU A 6 -38.67 2.59 19.38
CA GLU A 6 -38.51 2.08 18.01
C GLU A 6 -37.23 2.60 17.31
N ASP A 7 -36.85 3.88 17.57
CA ASP A 7 -35.61 4.44 17.04
C ASP A 7 -34.37 3.78 17.66
N ILE A 8 -34.44 3.45 18.95
CA ILE A 8 -33.36 2.73 19.65
C ILE A 8 -33.20 1.31 19.10
N LEU A 9 -34.32 0.60 18.88
CA LEU A 9 -34.28 -0.73 18.25
C LEU A 9 -33.73 -0.70 16.84
N LYS A 10 -34.10 0.29 16.04
CA LYS A 10 -33.60 0.49 14.68
C LYS A 10 -32.10 0.74 14.69
N ILE A 11 -31.60 1.63 15.56
CA ILE A 11 -30.16 1.90 15.72
C ILE A 11 -29.44 0.65 16.22
N GLN A 12 -30.01 -0.12 17.14
CA GLN A 12 -29.40 -1.38 17.58
C GLN A 12 -29.33 -2.43 16.46
N MET A 13 -30.38 -2.58 15.69
CA MET A 13 -30.40 -3.47 14.52
C MET A 13 -29.39 -3.04 13.45
N GLU A 14 -29.28 -1.75 13.16
CA GLU A 14 -28.26 -1.21 12.25
C GLU A 14 -26.84 -1.47 12.79
N LEU A 15 -26.59 -1.26 14.07
CA LEU A 15 -25.28 -1.55 14.69
C LEU A 15 -24.95 -3.04 14.70
N ILE A 16 -25.94 -3.92 14.92
CA ILE A 16 -25.77 -5.37 14.83
C ILE A 16 -25.48 -5.77 13.38
N THR A 17 -26.20 -5.23 12.42
CA THR A 17 -25.99 -5.48 10.99
C THR A 17 -24.63 -4.98 10.54
N LEU A 18 -24.21 -3.78 10.95
CA LEU A 18 -22.88 -3.24 10.68
C LEU A 18 -21.78 -4.10 11.33
N ARG A 19 -21.97 -4.56 12.58
CA ARG A 19 -21.04 -5.50 13.21
C ARG A 19 -20.98 -6.83 12.48
N PHE A 20 -22.13 -7.40 12.11
CA PHE A 20 -22.22 -8.67 11.40
C PHE A 20 -21.56 -8.58 10.02
N ASN A 21 -21.84 -7.53 9.26
CA ASN A 21 -21.18 -7.28 7.97
C ASN A 21 -19.67 -7.08 8.11
N TYR A 22 -19.21 -6.41 9.18
CA TYR A 22 -17.78 -6.22 9.46
C TYR A 22 -17.06 -7.56 9.71
N PHE A 23 -17.73 -8.53 10.38
CA PHE A 23 -17.18 -9.88 10.61
C PHE A 23 -17.28 -10.81 9.41
N MET A 24 -18.17 -10.50 8.45
CA MET A 24 -18.41 -11.33 7.26
C MET A 24 -17.73 -10.81 6.00
N THR A 25 -16.98 -9.72 6.10
CA THR A 25 -16.30 -9.11 4.95
C THR A 25 -14.98 -9.82 4.67
N ARG A 26 -14.80 -10.28 3.44
CA ARG A 26 -13.54 -10.84 2.97
C ARG A 26 -12.51 -9.71 2.79
N LEU A 27 -11.30 -9.89 3.30
CA LEU A 27 -10.20 -8.94 3.15
C LEU A 27 -9.28 -9.38 2.01
N LEU A 28 -9.06 -8.48 1.05
CA LEU A 28 -8.13 -8.65 -0.05
C LEU A 28 -7.01 -7.61 0.09
N VAL A 29 -5.77 -8.05 0.37
CA VAL A 29 -4.61 -7.17 0.44
C VAL A 29 -3.76 -7.35 -0.81
N ILE A 30 -3.64 -6.31 -1.63
CA ILE A 30 -2.95 -6.33 -2.92
C ILE A 30 -1.52 -5.80 -2.76
N GLY A 31 -0.54 -6.52 -3.29
CA GLY A 31 0.86 -6.11 -3.34
C GLY A 31 1.13 -4.93 -4.28
N ASP A 32 2.40 -4.57 -4.42
CA ASP A 32 2.87 -3.44 -5.23
C ASP A 32 2.43 -3.59 -6.70
N VAL A 33 1.57 -2.69 -7.16
CA VAL A 33 1.01 -2.73 -8.52
C VAL A 33 1.93 -2.04 -9.53
N HIS A 34 2.49 -0.90 -9.16
CA HIS A 34 3.42 -0.15 -10.02
C HIS A 34 2.90 0.06 -11.46
N GLY A 35 1.65 0.47 -11.63
CA GLY A 35 1.08 0.72 -12.96
C GLY A 35 0.85 -0.52 -13.82
N CYS A 36 0.87 -1.72 -13.25
CA CYS A 36 0.52 -2.98 -13.90
C CYS A 36 -1.00 -3.18 -13.86
N LEU A 37 -1.75 -2.31 -14.54
CA LEU A 37 -3.22 -2.29 -14.50
C LEU A 37 -3.84 -3.60 -14.98
N ILE A 38 -3.32 -4.16 -16.06
CA ILE A 38 -3.86 -5.41 -16.63
C ILE A 38 -3.77 -6.56 -15.64
N GLU A 39 -2.66 -6.63 -14.90
CA GLU A 39 -2.45 -7.64 -13.85
C GLU A 39 -3.39 -7.39 -12.68
N LEU A 40 -3.63 -6.15 -12.30
CA LEU A 40 -4.60 -5.80 -11.25
C LEU A 40 -6.02 -6.23 -11.65
N GLU A 41 -6.48 -5.90 -12.84
CA GLU A 41 -7.80 -6.31 -13.35
C GLU A 41 -7.93 -7.84 -13.40
N ASN A 42 -6.89 -8.54 -13.89
CA ASN A 42 -6.88 -10.00 -13.96
C ASN A 42 -6.89 -10.63 -12.56
N LEU A 43 -6.17 -10.05 -11.59
CA LEU A 43 -6.15 -10.53 -10.21
C LEU A 43 -7.52 -10.35 -9.55
N LEU A 44 -8.14 -9.17 -9.68
CA LEU A 44 -9.48 -8.92 -9.14
C LEU A 44 -10.53 -9.84 -9.78
N ARG A 45 -10.43 -10.10 -11.08
CA ARG A 45 -11.29 -11.08 -11.78
C ARG A 45 -11.10 -12.50 -11.26
N LYS A 46 -9.84 -12.94 -11.08
CA LYS A 46 -9.49 -14.24 -10.52
C LYS A 46 -10.04 -14.40 -9.11
N LEU A 47 -9.94 -13.37 -8.28
CA LEU A 47 -10.47 -13.31 -6.93
C LEU A 47 -12.01 -13.20 -6.89
N ARG A 48 -12.65 -12.96 -8.04
CA ARG A 48 -14.09 -12.67 -8.11
C ARG A 48 -14.47 -11.54 -7.14
N TYR A 49 -13.71 -10.44 -7.21
CA TYR A 49 -13.92 -9.27 -6.36
C TYR A 49 -15.35 -8.75 -6.46
N ARG A 50 -15.95 -8.45 -5.32
CA ARG A 50 -17.32 -7.95 -5.16
C ARG A 50 -17.33 -6.68 -4.32
N VAL A 51 -17.75 -5.57 -4.93
CA VAL A 51 -17.71 -4.22 -4.35
C VAL A 51 -18.33 -4.16 -2.93
N GLU A 52 -19.48 -4.80 -2.73
CA GLU A 52 -20.24 -4.71 -1.48
C GLU A 52 -19.83 -5.73 -0.41
N GLN A 53 -18.99 -6.72 -0.76
CA GLN A 53 -18.69 -7.86 0.11
C GLN A 53 -17.21 -7.97 0.46
N ASP A 54 -16.35 -7.28 -0.29
CA ASP A 54 -14.91 -7.37 -0.13
C ASP A 54 -14.33 -6.02 0.31
N ARG A 55 -13.45 -6.07 1.29
CA ARG A 55 -12.58 -4.94 1.62
C ARG A 55 -11.28 -5.08 0.84
N LEU A 56 -10.98 -4.09 0.00
CA LEU A 56 -9.79 -4.06 -0.82
C LEU A 56 -8.74 -3.12 -0.20
N VAL A 57 -7.54 -3.63 0.07
CA VAL A 57 -6.44 -2.86 0.65
C VAL A 57 -5.21 -2.99 -0.23
N PHE A 58 -4.64 -1.86 -0.65
CA PHE A 58 -3.36 -1.83 -1.37
C PHE A 58 -2.22 -1.53 -0.40
N VAL A 59 -1.13 -2.29 -0.47
CA VAL A 59 0.05 -2.09 0.40
C VAL A 59 0.87 -0.83 0.04
N GLY A 60 0.53 -0.16 -1.06
CA GLY A 60 1.24 1.01 -1.57
C GLY A 60 1.78 0.80 -2.98
N ASP A 61 2.49 1.81 -3.47
CA ASP A 61 3.20 1.79 -4.75
C ASP A 61 2.30 1.41 -5.95
N LEU A 62 1.15 2.10 -6.09
CA LEU A 62 0.32 2.00 -7.29
C LEU A 62 1.00 2.65 -8.50
N LEU A 63 1.80 3.70 -8.27
CA LEU A 63 2.41 4.52 -9.29
C LEU A 63 3.85 4.10 -9.61
N ASN A 64 4.32 4.56 -10.78
CA ASN A 64 5.70 4.43 -11.24
C ASN A 64 6.09 3.02 -11.72
N LYS A 65 7.19 2.91 -12.44
CA LYS A 65 7.83 1.72 -13.04
C LYS A 65 7.05 1.08 -14.21
N GLY A 66 5.79 0.73 -14.02
CA GLY A 66 4.95 0.12 -15.05
C GLY A 66 4.28 1.15 -15.97
N PRO A 67 3.58 0.68 -17.01
CA PRO A 67 3.15 1.51 -18.14
C PRO A 67 1.94 2.40 -17.83
N SER A 68 1.10 2.03 -16.87
CA SER A 68 -0.26 2.58 -16.72
C SER A 68 -0.52 3.16 -15.31
N GLY A 69 0.45 3.92 -14.75
CA GLY A 69 0.35 4.42 -13.38
C GLY A 69 -0.87 5.32 -13.14
N ALA A 70 -1.15 6.26 -14.02
CA ALA A 70 -2.30 7.15 -13.89
C ALA A 70 -3.62 6.40 -14.06
N GLU A 71 -3.69 5.49 -15.03
CA GLU A 71 -4.85 4.65 -15.30
C GLU A 71 -5.13 3.70 -14.13
N THR A 72 -4.09 3.14 -13.51
CA THR A 72 -4.20 2.31 -12.30
C THR A 72 -4.82 3.11 -11.15
N LEU A 73 -4.34 4.32 -10.93
CA LEU A 73 -4.88 5.18 -9.87
C LEU A 73 -6.34 5.59 -10.16
N SER A 74 -6.65 5.91 -11.43
CA SER A 74 -8.02 6.20 -11.85
C SER A 74 -8.95 5.00 -11.64
N PHE A 75 -8.50 3.79 -11.99
CA PHE A 75 -9.24 2.55 -11.78
C PHE A 75 -9.54 2.30 -10.27
N VAL A 76 -8.56 2.54 -9.40
CA VAL A 76 -8.76 2.42 -7.93
C VAL A 76 -9.75 3.48 -7.42
N ASN A 77 -9.74 4.71 -7.98
CA ASN A 77 -10.77 5.71 -7.72
C ASN A 77 -12.16 5.22 -8.15
N ASP A 78 -12.27 4.64 -9.35
CA ASP A 78 -13.54 4.14 -9.87
C ASP A 78 -14.12 3.06 -8.96
N LEU A 79 -13.31 2.08 -8.51
CA LEU A 79 -13.74 1.07 -7.54
C LEU A 79 -14.29 1.67 -6.25
N LYS A 80 -13.71 2.78 -5.80
CA LYS A 80 -14.16 3.49 -4.60
C LYS A 80 -15.43 4.30 -4.84
N ASP A 81 -15.52 4.96 -6.00
CA ASP A 81 -16.69 5.74 -6.41
C ASP A 81 -17.91 4.82 -6.64
N ASP A 82 -17.68 3.57 -7.07
CA ASP A 82 -18.70 2.50 -7.19
C ASP A 82 -19.19 1.93 -5.84
N GLY A 83 -18.72 2.49 -4.72
CA GLY A 83 -19.13 2.10 -3.37
C GLY A 83 -18.24 1.05 -2.70
N GLY A 84 -17.13 0.66 -3.33
CA GLY A 84 -16.18 -0.30 -2.74
C GLY A 84 -15.48 0.22 -1.48
N GLU A 85 -15.33 -0.65 -0.49
CA GLU A 85 -14.47 -0.37 0.67
C GLU A 85 -13.01 -0.52 0.25
N VAL A 86 -12.43 0.54 -0.31
CA VAL A 86 -11.06 0.57 -0.84
C VAL A 86 -10.16 1.43 0.01
N ILE A 87 -9.11 0.82 0.55
CA ILE A 87 -8.05 1.48 1.32
C ILE A 87 -6.75 1.42 0.52
N TYR A 88 -6.12 2.56 0.34
CA TYR A 88 -4.84 2.67 -0.34
C TYR A 88 -3.78 3.18 0.65
N VAL A 89 -2.91 2.30 1.13
CA VAL A 89 -1.77 2.64 1.98
C VAL A 89 -0.68 3.30 1.13
N ARG A 90 -0.04 4.34 1.65
CA ARG A 90 0.98 5.09 0.92
C ARG A 90 2.28 4.31 0.80
N GLY A 91 2.76 4.13 -0.43
CA GLY A 91 4.09 3.62 -0.73
C GLY A 91 5.13 4.73 -0.93
N ASN A 92 6.39 4.34 -1.02
CA ASN A 92 7.49 5.30 -1.20
C ASN A 92 7.53 5.92 -2.60
N HIS A 93 7.03 5.23 -3.62
CA HIS A 93 6.86 5.81 -4.95
C HIS A 93 5.69 6.80 -4.99
N ASP A 94 4.60 6.53 -4.29
CA ASP A 94 3.47 7.44 -4.16
C ASP A 94 3.85 8.72 -3.42
N GLU A 95 4.67 8.61 -2.37
CA GLU A 95 5.21 9.76 -1.62
C GLU A 95 6.03 10.69 -2.53
N LYS A 96 6.75 10.19 -3.54
CA LYS A 96 7.46 11.04 -4.52
C LYS A 96 6.49 11.91 -5.31
N TYR A 97 5.34 11.34 -5.71
CA TYR A 97 4.30 12.12 -6.40
C TYR A 97 3.67 13.17 -5.48
N LEU A 98 3.47 12.86 -4.20
CA LEU A 98 2.99 13.85 -3.23
C LEU A 98 3.99 14.96 -2.96
N GLN A 99 5.28 14.64 -2.85
CA GLN A 99 6.34 15.64 -2.74
C GLN A 99 6.39 16.53 -3.98
N PHE A 100 6.30 15.94 -5.17
CA PHE A 100 6.21 16.68 -6.43
C PHE A 100 4.98 17.59 -6.45
N TYR A 101 3.80 17.09 -6.07
CA TYR A 101 2.58 17.87 -5.97
C TYR A 101 2.74 19.06 -5.02
N ASN A 102 3.27 18.83 -3.84
CA ASN A 102 3.48 19.88 -2.84
C ASN A 102 4.42 20.98 -3.34
N GLN A 103 5.47 20.61 -4.08
CA GLN A 103 6.43 21.55 -4.66
C GLN A 103 5.83 22.34 -5.82
N PHE A 104 4.99 21.75 -6.64
CA PHE A 104 4.49 22.32 -7.88
C PHE A 104 2.97 22.51 -7.90
N SER A 105 2.31 22.48 -6.74
CA SER A 105 0.84 22.51 -6.61
C SER A 105 0.20 23.73 -7.30
N ASN A 106 0.82 24.89 -7.26
CA ASN A 106 0.28 26.09 -7.91
C ASN A 106 0.18 25.93 -9.43
N ARG A 107 1.15 25.27 -10.08
CA ARG A 107 1.13 24.98 -11.52
C ARG A 107 0.10 23.90 -11.83
N LEU A 108 0.12 22.78 -11.07
CA LEU A 108 -0.77 21.66 -11.27
C LEU A 108 -2.24 22.03 -11.09
N ARG A 109 -2.56 22.94 -10.16
CA ARG A 109 -3.93 23.47 -9.97
C ARG A 109 -4.41 24.35 -11.13
N LYS A 110 -3.48 24.98 -11.84
CA LYS A 110 -3.76 25.78 -13.05
C LYS A 110 -3.71 24.93 -14.33
N GLU A 111 -3.59 23.60 -14.18
CA GLU A 111 -3.42 22.66 -15.28
C GLU A 111 -2.18 22.93 -16.15
N GLU A 112 -1.22 23.68 -15.62
CA GLU A 112 0.06 23.93 -16.29
C GLU A 112 0.92 22.66 -16.25
N LYS A 113 1.25 22.12 -17.44
CA LYS A 113 2.07 20.92 -17.55
C LYS A 113 3.51 21.20 -17.15
N PRO A 114 4.04 20.48 -16.12
CA PRO A 114 5.44 20.67 -15.73
C PRO A 114 6.39 20.18 -16.85
N PRO A 115 7.60 20.80 -16.99
CA PRO A 115 8.58 20.36 -17.97
C PRO A 115 8.93 18.87 -17.83
N ARG A 116 9.05 18.16 -18.96
CA ARG A 116 9.34 16.72 -19.00
C ARG A 116 10.58 16.36 -18.16
N ARG A 117 11.68 17.14 -18.31
CA ARG A 117 12.93 16.91 -17.56
C ARG A 117 12.70 16.99 -16.05
N LEU A 118 11.88 17.91 -15.59
CA LEU A 118 11.55 18.04 -14.17
C LEU A 118 10.83 16.81 -13.64
N CYS A 119 9.80 16.35 -14.37
CA CYS A 119 9.08 15.12 -14.00
C CYS A 119 10.01 13.91 -13.98
N GLN A 120 10.92 13.80 -14.95
CA GLN A 120 11.87 12.68 -15.01
C GLN A 120 12.86 12.68 -13.84
N VAL A 121 13.35 13.83 -13.41
CA VAL A 121 14.27 13.95 -12.27
C VAL A 121 13.59 13.51 -10.97
N TRP A 122 12.33 13.90 -10.75
CA TRP A 122 11.61 13.63 -9.52
C TRP A 122 10.96 12.24 -9.48
N LEU A 123 10.38 11.83 -10.60
CA LEU A 123 9.46 10.70 -10.68
C LEU A 123 9.97 9.53 -11.55
N GLY A 124 11.14 9.71 -12.18
CA GLY A 124 11.70 8.72 -13.08
C GLY A 124 11.21 8.85 -14.53
N PRO A 125 11.65 7.94 -15.43
CA PRO A 125 11.49 8.08 -16.89
C PRO A 125 10.05 8.34 -17.37
N ASP A 126 9.08 7.68 -16.77
CA ASP A 126 7.67 7.75 -17.17
C ASP A 126 6.84 8.75 -16.32
N GLY A 127 7.46 9.43 -15.35
CA GLY A 127 6.79 10.39 -14.47
C GLY A 127 6.02 11.48 -15.23
N HIS A 128 6.57 11.98 -16.36
CA HIS A 128 5.91 12.97 -17.19
C HIS A 128 4.60 12.44 -17.82
N LYS A 129 4.59 11.20 -18.30
CA LYS A 129 3.39 10.59 -18.89
C LYS A 129 2.30 10.44 -17.82
N THR A 130 2.68 10.00 -16.64
CA THR A 130 1.77 9.83 -15.51
C THR A 130 1.18 11.16 -15.06
N ILE A 131 2.03 12.18 -14.80
CA ILE A 131 1.57 13.51 -14.36
C ILE A 131 0.57 14.14 -15.33
N ASN A 132 0.81 14.01 -16.64
CA ASN A 132 -0.08 14.59 -17.65
C ASN A 132 -1.48 13.97 -17.72
N LYS A 133 -1.64 12.79 -17.15
CA LYS A 133 -2.92 12.04 -17.12
C LYS A 133 -3.64 12.10 -15.78
N LEU A 134 -2.91 12.43 -14.68
CA LEU A 134 -3.52 12.55 -13.37
C LEU A 134 -4.53 13.69 -13.32
N LYS A 135 -5.73 13.39 -12.82
CA LYS A 135 -6.84 14.33 -12.63
C LYS A 135 -6.88 14.82 -11.18
N SER A 136 -7.67 15.84 -10.92
CA SER A 136 -7.86 16.38 -9.55
C SER A 136 -8.37 15.33 -8.56
N ARG A 137 -9.20 14.38 -8.99
CA ARG A 137 -9.67 13.27 -8.12
C ARG A 137 -8.53 12.34 -7.71
N ASP A 138 -7.58 12.08 -8.63
CA ASP A 138 -6.44 11.19 -8.37
C ASP A 138 -5.49 11.82 -7.34
N TRP A 139 -5.28 13.11 -7.42
CA TRP A 139 -4.53 13.85 -6.41
C TRP A 139 -5.23 13.85 -5.04
N ARG A 140 -6.57 13.96 -5.00
CA ARG A 140 -7.31 13.84 -3.73
C ARG A 140 -7.15 12.47 -3.10
N LEU A 141 -7.20 11.39 -3.90
CA LEU A 141 -6.96 10.04 -3.41
C LEU A 141 -5.55 9.90 -2.84
N LEU A 142 -4.51 10.32 -3.58
CA LEU A 142 -3.12 10.28 -3.11
C LEU A 142 -2.92 11.07 -1.81
N LEU A 143 -3.48 12.27 -1.71
CA LEU A 143 -3.38 13.12 -0.51
C LEU A 143 -4.05 12.51 0.71
N SER A 144 -5.06 11.65 0.52
CA SER A 144 -5.79 10.99 1.60
C SER A 144 -5.18 9.65 2.05
N THR A 145 -4.11 9.17 1.39
CA THR A 145 -3.51 7.88 1.70
C THR A 145 -2.94 7.81 3.11
N PRO A 146 -3.34 6.82 3.94
CA PRO A 146 -2.71 6.56 5.24
C PRO A 146 -1.34 5.90 5.07
N LEU A 147 -0.53 5.91 6.12
CA LEU A 147 0.77 5.21 6.17
C LEU A 147 0.64 3.76 6.63
N SER A 148 -0.48 3.42 7.21
CA SER A 148 -0.84 2.05 7.60
C SER A 148 -2.35 1.92 7.76
N PHE A 149 -2.82 0.69 7.70
CA PHE A 149 -4.21 0.33 7.96
C PHE A 149 -4.26 -0.89 8.87
N GLN A 150 -5.21 -0.94 9.80
CA GLN A 150 -5.40 -2.09 10.68
C GLN A 150 -6.86 -2.54 10.70
N THR A 151 -7.07 -3.82 10.54
CA THR A 151 -8.36 -4.48 10.68
C THR A 151 -8.18 -5.82 11.39
N GLY A 152 -8.97 -6.05 12.44
CA GLY A 152 -8.79 -7.22 13.28
C GLY A 152 -7.36 -7.37 13.79
N ASN A 153 -6.74 -8.50 13.49
CA ASN A 153 -5.36 -8.82 13.84
C ASN A 153 -4.37 -8.65 12.66
N ILE A 154 -4.79 -7.96 11.60
CA ILE A 154 -3.95 -7.67 10.45
C ILE A 154 -3.64 -6.18 10.39
N THR A 155 -2.36 -5.87 10.25
CA THR A 155 -1.83 -4.54 9.97
C THR A 155 -1.22 -4.53 8.58
N VAL A 156 -1.62 -3.58 7.75
CA VAL A 156 -1.09 -3.36 6.41
C VAL A 156 -0.24 -2.09 6.41
N LEU A 157 0.96 -2.17 5.87
CA LEU A 157 1.86 -1.04 5.66
C LEU A 157 2.73 -1.29 4.43
N HIS A 158 3.50 -0.28 3.98
CA HIS A 158 4.27 -0.45 2.75
C HIS A 158 5.64 -1.09 2.98
N GLY A 159 6.50 -0.53 3.81
CA GLY A 159 7.90 -0.98 3.94
C GLY A 159 8.15 -1.89 5.13
N GLY A 160 8.21 -1.33 6.33
CA GLY A 160 8.50 -2.12 7.54
C GLY A 160 8.30 -1.33 8.82
N LEU A 161 8.54 -1.98 9.94
CA LEU A 161 8.35 -1.43 11.28
C LEU A 161 9.67 -1.38 12.07
N SER A 162 9.97 -0.22 12.64
CA SER A 162 10.98 -0.11 13.69
C SER A 162 10.43 -0.62 15.02
N SER A 163 11.24 -1.34 15.79
CA SER A 163 10.88 -1.78 17.15
C SER A 163 10.65 -0.61 18.12
N LYS A 164 11.08 0.61 17.76
CA LYS A 164 10.88 1.84 18.54
C LYS A 164 9.53 2.52 18.31
N ILE A 165 8.71 2.03 17.38
CA ILE A 165 7.36 2.56 17.16
C ILE A 165 6.41 1.91 18.13
N HIS A 166 5.88 2.71 19.07
CA HIS A 166 4.97 2.25 20.12
C HIS A 166 3.50 2.64 19.89
N CYS A 167 3.21 3.52 18.93
CA CYS A 167 1.83 3.91 18.62
C CYS A 167 1.12 2.84 17.78
N LYS A 168 -0.17 2.65 18.05
CA LYS A 168 -1.01 1.71 17.27
C LYS A 168 -1.02 2.10 15.78
N PRO A 169 -0.97 1.13 14.85
CA PRO A 169 -0.92 1.40 13.40
C PRO A 169 -2.05 2.30 12.88
N LYS A 170 -3.27 2.19 13.42
CA LYS A 170 -4.39 3.06 13.06
C LYS A 170 -4.16 4.55 13.35
N HIS A 171 -3.17 4.88 14.16
CA HIS A 171 -2.76 6.25 14.49
C HIS A 171 -1.50 6.68 13.74
N LEU A 172 -0.95 5.83 12.85
CA LEU A 172 0.20 6.15 11.98
C LEU A 172 -0.24 6.94 10.74
N LEU A 173 -1.23 7.79 10.89
CA LEU A 173 -1.57 8.78 9.87
C LEU A 173 -0.54 9.91 9.89
N ASP A 174 -0.24 10.47 8.72
CA ASP A 174 0.60 11.66 8.62
C ASP A 174 -0.13 12.84 9.27
N SER A 175 0.12 13.04 10.55
CA SER A 175 -0.56 14.08 11.34
C SER A 175 0.32 15.30 11.49
N LYS A 176 -0.23 16.47 11.16
CA LYS A 176 0.42 17.77 11.41
C LYS A 176 0.70 18.03 12.90
N SER A 177 -0.01 17.33 13.81
CA SER A 177 0.19 17.43 15.26
C SER A 177 1.48 16.77 15.76
N PHE A 178 2.12 15.91 14.95
CA PHE A 178 3.37 15.26 15.33
C PHE A 178 4.57 16.21 15.20
N SER A 179 5.56 16.06 16.08
CA SER A 179 6.84 16.72 15.92
C SER A 179 7.50 16.32 14.59
N SER A 180 8.37 17.19 14.05
CA SER A 180 9.11 16.91 12.81
C SER A 180 9.91 15.60 12.88
N LYS A 181 10.54 15.32 14.03
CA LYS A 181 11.27 14.06 14.28
C LYS A 181 10.33 12.85 14.17
N ARG A 182 9.15 12.91 14.81
CA ARG A 182 8.17 11.81 14.78
C ARG A 182 7.58 11.61 13.37
N ARG A 183 7.32 12.71 12.63
CA ARG A 183 6.89 12.60 11.22
C ARG A 183 7.93 11.92 10.35
N ALA A 184 9.22 12.26 10.52
CA ALA A 184 10.30 11.60 9.79
C ALA A 184 10.39 10.09 10.13
N GLU A 185 10.26 9.73 11.41
CA GLU A 185 10.23 8.34 11.86
C GLU A 185 9.04 7.58 11.24
N ILE A 186 7.84 8.14 11.28
CA ILE A 186 6.64 7.54 10.68
C ILE A 186 6.80 7.40 9.16
N LYS A 187 7.30 8.42 8.48
CA LYS A 187 7.58 8.34 7.04
C LYS A 187 8.60 7.27 6.69
N SER A 188 9.54 6.97 7.59
CA SER A 188 10.52 5.92 7.37
C SER A 188 9.89 4.53 7.18
N LEU A 189 8.65 4.31 7.68
CA LEU A 189 7.90 3.06 7.51
C LEU A 189 7.70 2.67 6.04
N MET A 190 7.69 3.65 5.15
CA MET A 190 7.59 3.41 3.71
C MET A 190 8.90 2.88 3.09
N TYR A 191 10.04 3.00 3.80
CA TYR A 191 11.37 2.73 3.26
C TYR A 191 12.13 1.63 4.00
N ILE A 192 11.66 1.22 5.19
CA ILE A 192 12.38 0.26 6.04
C ILE A 192 12.46 -1.10 5.35
N ARG A 193 13.69 -1.59 5.20
CA ARG A 193 14.03 -2.98 4.82
C ARG A 193 14.87 -3.64 5.89
N HIS A 194 15.75 -2.88 6.51
CA HIS A 194 16.68 -3.31 7.53
C HIS A 194 16.70 -2.31 8.68
N LEU A 195 17.05 -2.78 9.84
CA LEU A 195 17.24 -2.00 11.06
C LEU A 195 18.61 -2.29 11.66
N ARG A 196 19.08 -1.42 12.54
CA ARG A 196 20.15 -1.78 13.46
C ARG A 196 19.68 -2.85 14.43
N LYS A 197 20.59 -3.59 15.02
CA LYS A 197 20.28 -4.64 16.01
C LYS A 197 19.47 -4.12 17.22
N ASP A 198 19.60 -2.85 17.56
CA ASP A 198 18.81 -2.18 18.60
C ASP A 198 17.41 -1.76 18.17
N GLY A 199 17.03 -2.06 16.92
CA GLY A 199 15.72 -1.77 16.33
C GLY A 199 15.56 -0.34 15.84
N THR A 200 16.60 0.49 15.82
CA THR A 200 16.56 1.84 15.27
C THR A 200 16.72 1.85 13.74
N VAL A 201 16.17 2.89 13.10
CA VAL A 201 16.29 3.07 11.66
C VAL A 201 17.72 3.51 11.32
N PRO A 202 18.39 2.83 10.34
CA PRO A 202 19.74 3.21 9.94
C PRO A 202 19.76 4.54 9.17
N ASN A 203 20.91 5.18 9.14
CA ASN A 203 21.14 6.32 8.26
C ASN A 203 21.22 5.88 6.79
N GLN A 204 20.99 6.81 5.84
CA GLN A 204 20.93 6.50 4.40
C GLN A 204 22.14 5.74 3.84
N ASN A 205 23.35 5.97 4.38
CA ASN A 205 24.59 5.38 3.90
C ASN A 205 25.07 4.18 4.73
N GLU A 206 24.31 3.79 5.74
CA GLU A 206 24.66 2.69 6.63
C GLU A 206 24.24 1.35 6.00
N THR A 207 25.21 0.47 5.80
CA THR A 207 24.98 -0.83 5.12
C THR A 207 25.50 -2.03 5.91
N LYS A 208 26.28 -1.81 6.97
CA LYS A 208 26.91 -2.88 7.77
C LYS A 208 26.18 -3.09 9.09
N GLY A 209 26.15 -4.34 9.56
CA GLY A 209 25.58 -4.69 10.85
C GLY A 209 24.06 -4.56 10.96
N LEU A 210 23.38 -4.41 9.81
CA LEU A 210 21.94 -4.32 9.73
C LEU A 210 21.31 -5.70 9.65
N VAL A 211 20.10 -5.82 10.22
CA VAL A 211 19.26 -7.03 10.16
C VAL A 211 17.93 -6.72 9.49
N PRO A 212 17.30 -7.69 8.81
CA PRO A 212 15.94 -7.51 8.30
C PRO A 212 15.02 -7.07 9.44
N TRP A 213 14.10 -6.14 9.19
CA TRP A 213 13.19 -5.64 10.22
C TRP A 213 12.27 -6.75 10.77
N GLN A 214 11.97 -7.74 9.94
CA GLN A 214 11.15 -8.90 10.31
C GLN A 214 11.78 -9.72 11.44
N ASP A 215 13.11 -9.69 11.58
CA ASP A 215 13.86 -10.40 12.63
C ASP A 215 13.67 -9.77 14.01
N LEU A 216 13.27 -8.51 14.04
CA LEU A 216 13.08 -7.73 15.27
C LEU A 216 11.60 -7.46 15.59
N TYR A 217 10.68 -7.94 14.72
CA TYR A 217 9.26 -7.73 14.94
C TYR A 217 8.71 -8.69 16.00
N ASP A 218 8.16 -8.15 17.07
CA ASP A 218 7.67 -8.88 18.25
C ASP A 218 6.19 -9.29 18.19
N GLY A 219 5.50 -8.97 17.09
CA GLY A 219 4.09 -9.32 16.90
C GLY A 219 3.08 -8.40 17.57
N ARG A 220 3.52 -7.25 18.16
CA ARG A 220 2.65 -6.32 18.93
C ARG A 220 1.47 -5.74 18.15
N PHE A 221 1.55 -5.71 16.83
CA PHE A 221 0.49 -5.21 15.94
C PHE A 221 -0.20 -6.33 15.15
N GLY A 222 -0.12 -7.57 15.65
CA GLY A 222 -0.68 -8.74 14.96
C GLY A 222 0.14 -9.18 13.76
N TRP A 223 -0.52 -9.69 12.73
CA TRP A 223 0.10 -9.99 11.44
C TRP A 223 0.37 -8.72 10.67
N VAL A 224 1.59 -8.56 10.15
CA VAL A 224 1.95 -7.43 9.30
C VAL A 224 2.07 -7.88 7.87
N VAL A 225 1.21 -7.36 6.99
CA VAL A 225 1.26 -7.55 5.54
C VAL A 225 1.90 -6.33 4.91
N TYR A 226 2.91 -6.54 4.06
CA TYR A 226 3.70 -5.44 3.52
C TYR A 226 4.17 -5.67 2.08
N GLY A 227 4.57 -4.59 1.41
CA GLY A 227 5.14 -4.54 0.06
C GLY A 227 6.62 -4.16 0.03
N HIS A 228 7.01 -3.28 -0.93
CA HIS A 228 8.30 -2.58 -0.98
C HIS A 228 9.54 -3.46 -1.23
N GLN A 229 9.54 -4.69 -0.80
CA GLN A 229 10.69 -5.60 -0.85
C GLN A 229 10.42 -6.69 -1.89
N PRO A 230 10.74 -6.45 -3.18
CA PRO A 230 10.39 -7.40 -4.23
C PRO A 230 11.10 -8.75 -4.03
N THR A 231 10.32 -9.81 -4.10
CA THR A 231 10.75 -11.20 -3.96
C THR A 231 10.16 -12.05 -5.09
N SER A 232 10.70 -13.24 -5.32
CA SER A 232 10.18 -14.16 -6.36
C SER A 232 8.85 -14.81 -5.99
N CYS A 233 8.51 -14.82 -4.70
CA CYS A 233 7.30 -15.40 -4.14
C CYS A 233 6.92 -14.68 -2.85
N VAL A 234 5.77 -15.00 -2.28
CA VAL A 234 5.34 -14.51 -0.97
C VAL A 234 6.41 -14.85 0.08
N PHE A 235 6.82 -13.86 0.83
CA PHE A 235 7.81 -13.99 1.90
C PHE A 235 7.08 -14.04 3.25
N HIS A 236 7.36 -15.08 4.03
CA HIS A 236 6.77 -15.23 5.36
C HIS A 236 7.87 -15.40 6.42
N LYS A 237 7.81 -14.62 7.50
CA LYS A 237 8.68 -14.78 8.66
C LYS A 237 7.98 -14.31 9.95
N GLY A 238 7.84 -15.19 10.92
CA GLY A 238 7.10 -14.90 12.15
C GLY A 238 5.68 -14.43 11.84
N LYS A 239 5.27 -13.27 12.36
CA LYS A 239 3.97 -12.63 12.04
C LYS A 239 4.09 -11.56 10.93
N THR A 240 4.95 -11.78 9.93
CA THR A 240 5.11 -10.85 8.81
C THR A 240 4.95 -11.56 7.47
N ILE A 241 4.22 -10.94 6.53
CA ILE A 241 3.95 -11.50 5.21
C ILE A 241 4.25 -10.42 4.16
N GLY A 242 5.31 -10.63 3.37
CA GLY A 242 5.68 -9.78 2.25
C GLY A 242 5.03 -10.27 0.96
N ILE A 243 4.26 -9.41 0.29
CA ILE A 243 3.50 -9.75 -0.91
C ILE A 243 3.89 -8.93 -2.14
N ASP A 244 4.98 -8.16 -2.07
CA ASP A 244 5.59 -7.59 -3.29
C ASP A 244 6.31 -8.71 -4.05
N THR A 245 5.60 -9.35 -4.95
CA THR A 245 6.12 -10.44 -5.78
C THR A 245 6.63 -9.95 -7.13
N ALA A 246 7.09 -8.69 -7.18
CA ALA A 246 7.85 -8.13 -8.29
C ALA A 246 7.10 -8.08 -9.63
N CYS A 247 5.83 -7.70 -9.63
CA CYS A 247 5.00 -7.65 -10.82
C CYS A 247 5.63 -6.80 -11.94
N CYS A 248 6.03 -5.57 -11.66
CA CYS A 248 6.64 -4.69 -12.64
C CYS A 248 7.99 -5.20 -13.20
N TYR A 249 8.61 -6.16 -12.53
CA TYR A 249 9.83 -6.85 -12.96
C TYR A 249 9.54 -8.19 -13.66
N GLY A 250 8.34 -8.38 -14.17
CA GLY A 250 7.97 -9.54 -14.98
C GLY A 250 7.67 -10.82 -14.21
N ASN A 251 7.44 -10.72 -12.89
CA ASN A 251 7.10 -11.90 -12.10
C ASN A 251 5.58 -11.99 -11.85
N ARG A 252 5.04 -11.59 -10.71
CA ARG A 252 3.63 -11.76 -10.36
C ARG A 252 3.07 -10.57 -9.61
N LEU A 253 1.76 -10.32 -9.75
CA LEU A 253 0.99 -9.53 -8.79
C LEU A 253 0.26 -10.49 -7.85
N THR A 254 0.43 -10.29 -6.55
CA THR A 254 -0.12 -11.17 -5.51
C THR A 254 -1.08 -10.43 -4.61
N ALA A 255 -2.15 -11.11 -4.23
CA ALA A 255 -3.06 -10.72 -3.17
C ALA A 255 -3.00 -11.71 -2.01
N LEU A 256 -3.00 -11.22 -0.78
CA LEU A 256 -3.36 -12.00 0.40
C LEU A 256 -4.86 -11.90 0.58
N VAL A 257 -5.49 -13.03 0.82
CA VAL A 257 -6.93 -13.16 1.07
C VAL A 257 -7.16 -13.63 2.49
N GLN A 258 -8.00 -12.94 3.24
CA GLN A 258 -8.56 -13.44 4.48
C GLN A 258 -10.07 -13.60 4.31
N GLU A 259 -10.53 -14.83 4.38
CA GLU A 259 -11.96 -15.16 4.36
C GLU A 259 -12.63 -14.78 5.69
N PRO A 260 -13.96 -14.64 5.74
CA PRO A 260 -14.70 -14.33 6.97
C PRO A 260 -14.45 -15.32 8.11
N ASP A 261 -14.21 -16.59 7.81
CA ASP A 261 -13.86 -17.65 8.76
C ASP A 261 -12.43 -17.61 9.26
N SER A 262 -11.69 -16.53 8.92
CA SER A 262 -10.28 -16.30 9.26
C SER A 262 -9.27 -17.19 8.51
N GLN A 263 -9.69 -17.98 7.51
CA GLN A 263 -8.74 -18.66 6.63
C GLN A 263 -7.92 -17.63 5.86
N ILE A 264 -6.60 -17.80 5.82
CA ILE A 264 -5.67 -16.93 5.10
C ILE A 264 -4.97 -17.74 4.02
N TYR A 265 -4.99 -17.21 2.79
CA TYR A 265 -4.24 -17.75 1.65
C TYR A 265 -3.81 -16.60 0.72
N TRP A 266 -3.13 -16.91 -0.37
CA TRP A 266 -2.77 -15.93 -1.38
C TRP A 266 -3.05 -16.43 -2.78
N GLU A 267 -3.40 -15.48 -3.63
CA GLU A 267 -3.63 -15.69 -5.05
C GLU A 267 -2.72 -14.76 -5.86
N SER A 268 -2.32 -15.20 -7.04
CA SER A 268 -1.47 -14.38 -7.90
C SER A 268 -1.77 -14.55 -9.38
N VAL A 269 -1.40 -13.56 -10.17
CA VAL A 269 -1.39 -13.59 -11.63
C VAL A 269 0.01 -13.28 -12.13
N SER A 270 0.44 -13.94 -13.19
CA SER A 270 1.74 -13.67 -13.81
C SER A 270 1.73 -12.33 -14.52
N ALA A 271 2.81 -11.58 -14.44
CA ALA A 271 3.01 -10.39 -15.25
C ALA A 271 3.11 -10.76 -16.73
N LYS A 272 2.49 -9.95 -17.60
CA LYS A 272 2.54 -10.16 -19.05
C LYS A 272 3.91 -9.81 -19.64
N SER A 273 4.64 -8.91 -18.98
CA SER A 273 5.93 -8.41 -19.46
C SER A 273 6.79 -7.93 -18.31
N TYR A 274 8.07 -7.74 -18.61
CA TYR A 274 8.98 -6.95 -17.81
C TYR A 274 8.77 -5.47 -18.14
N TYR A 275 8.20 -4.70 -17.20
CA TYR A 275 7.77 -3.32 -17.43
C TYR A 275 8.78 -2.28 -16.95
N ALA A 276 9.52 -2.59 -15.89
CA ALA A 276 10.39 -1.62 -15.26
C ALA A 276 11.61 -1.27 -16.13
N ASN A 277 11.88 0.04 -16.29
CA ASN A 277 13.06 0.53 -17.02
C ASN A 277 14.36 0.45 -16.18
N CYS A 278 14.47 -0.54 -15.31
CA CYS A 278 15.65 -0.77 -14.47
C CYS A 278 15.80 -2.27 -14.19
N SER A 279 17.03 -2.69 -13.96
CA SER A 279 17.30 -4.09 -13.62
C SER A 279 16.58 -4.50 -12.33
N PRO A 280 16.09 -5.75 -12.24
CA PRO A 280 15.47 -6.25 -11.02
C PRO A 280 16.49 -6.21 -9.87
N PRO A 281 16.02 -6.09 -8.62
CA PRO A 281 16.88 -6.18 -7.44
C PRO A 281 17.74 -7.45 -7.45
N LYS A 282 18.96 -7.36 -6.91
CA LYS A 282 19.91 -8.50 -6.86
C LYS A 282 19.26 -9.78 -6.25
N ARG A 283 18.39 -9.60 -5.27
CA ARG A 283 17.69 -10.69 -4.59
C ARG A 283 16.80 -11.52 -5.53
N LEU A 284 16.17 -10.89 -6.53
CA LEU A 284 15.41 -11.59 -7.57
C LEU A 284 16.31 -12.28 -8.58
N ARG A 285 17.48 -11.69 -8.90
CA ARG A 285 18.42 -12.27 -9.86
C ARG A 285 19.01 -13.59 -9.38
N ASN A 286 19.21 -13.74 -8.09
CA ASN A 286 19.85 -14.93 -7.48
C ASN A 286 18.84 -16.00 -7.08
N GLY A 287 17.58 -15.92 -7.55
CA GLY A 287 16.56 -16.93 -7.27
C GLY A 287 16.39 -17.15 -5.77
N ALA A 288 16.16 -16.08 -5.01
CA ALA A 288 15.91 -16.20 -3.58
C ALA A 288 14.72 -17.12 -3.38
N THR A 289 15.02 -18.35 -3.00
CA THR A 289 14.07 -19.39 -2.70
C THR A 289 13.12 -18.92 -1.61
N ALA A 290 11.86 -19.05 -1.90
CA ALA A 290 10.82 -19.06 -0.89
C ALA A 290 11.03 -20.25 0.05
N PHE A 291 10.66 -20.02 1.26
CA PHE A 291 10.40 -21.09 2.21
C PHE A 291 8.92 -21.42 2.20
#